data_4e91b9981e76dd878001626f7375530a
#
_entry.id   4e91b9981e76dd878001626f7375530a
#
_cell.length_a   1.000
_cell.length_b   1.000
_cell.length_c   1.000
_cell.angle_alpha   90.00
_cell.angle_beta   90.00
_cell.angle_gamma   90.00
#
_symmetry.space_group_name_H-M   'P 1'
#
loop_
_entity.id
_entity.type
_entity.pdbx_description
1 polymer ?
#
loop_
_entity_poly.entity_id
_entity_poly.type
_entity_poly.pdbx_seq_one_letter_code
_entity_poly.pdbx_strand_id
1 'polypeptide(L)'
;MKKIAIIGTPDYELLARYAGRDFIDLDIGSDAPLSLAERYIPKIYCAILRTVVSNTMHHRDTIDCIIAEVGEAKCDGARLVCTLLERELGLTVIRSKQQDKASTPNPAPLSDSDLPLADKLAMIMDSYIAKGLAVKGHQPAREYTVLSDEQFRVGFWGVPPNDFSLLKLFPRETKVLGWTRSVEARVPWSLDYEMRIPDTLPTVFFTQSFCQKSSLARYLATKHNGLYVDMDEKLSASTRAKLEAFLELSAGIKPWS
;
A
#
# COMPACT_ATOMS: atom_id res chain seq x y z
N MET A 1 8.47 -24.99 -6.27
CA MET A 1 7.08 -24.91 -6.79
C MET A 1 6.88 -23.48 -7.28
N LYS A 2 6.23 -23.28 -8.42
CA LYS A 2 5.96 -21.92 -8.92
C LYS A 2 4.90 -21.24 -8.05
N LYS A 3 5.02 -19.92 -7.87
CA LYS A 3 4.18 -19.06 -7.01
C LYS A 3 3.06 -18.39 -7.81
N ILE A 4 2.00 -18.03 -7.13
CA ILE A 4 0.95 -17.15 -7.67
C ILE A 4 1.33 -15.72 -7.31
N ALA A 5 1.47 -14.86 -8.31
CA ALA A 5 1.76 -13.46 -8.11
C ALA A 5 0.47 -12.64 -8.04
N ILE A 6 0.46 -11.58 -7.23
CA ILE A 6 -0.70 -10.70 -7.02
C ILE A 6 -0.33 -9.27 -7.38
N ILE A 7 -1.24 -8.58 -8.05
CA ILE A 7 -1.20 -7.14 -8.30
C ILE A 7 -2.51 -6.52 -7.81
N GLY A 8 -2.41 -5.54 -6.92
CA GLY A 8 -3.55 -4.85 -6.33
C GLY A 8 -4.32 -5.72 -5.36
N THR A 9 -5.61 -5.59 -5.41
CA THR A 9 -6.54 -6.20 -4.46
C THR A 9 -7.57 -7.09 -5.18
N PRO A 10 -7.14 -8.27 -5.72
CA PRO A 10 -8.01 -9.16 -6.49
C PRO A 10 -9.17 -9.72 -5.68
N ASP A 11 -10.16 -10.23 -6.38
CA ASP A 11 -11.33 -10.88 -5.82
C ASP A 11 -10.97 -12.09 -4.95
N TYR A 12 -11.55 -12.20 -3.77
CA TYR A 12 -11.30 -13.28 -2.82
C TYR A 12 -11.71 -14.65 -3.34
N GLU A 13 -12.82 -14.75 -4.06
CA GLU A 13 -13.27 -16.03 -4.61
C GLU A 13 -12.29 -16.56 -5.65
N LEU A 14 -11.70 -15.63 -6.42
CA LEU A 14 -10.67 -15.99 -7.37
C LEU A 14 -9.39 -16.45 -6.67
N LEU A 15 -8.93 -15.73 -5.64
CA LEU A 15 -7.76 -16.12 -4.85
C LEU A 15 -7.97 -17.47 -4.14
N ALA A 16 -9.17 -17.74 -3.65
CA ALA A 16 -9.50 -18.99 -2.96
C ALA A 16 -9.31 -20.25 -3.84
N ARG A 17 -9.40 -20.11 -5.17
CA ARG A 17 -9.13 -21.23 -6.12
C ARG A 17 -7.66 -21.67 -6.10
N TYR A 18 -6.78 -20.86 -5.55
CA TYR A 18 -5.34 -21.11 -5.42
C TYR A 18 -4.92 -21.40 -3.97
N ALA A 19 -5.88 -21.73 -3.10
CA ALA A 19 -5.59 -22.09 -1.71
C ALA A 19 -4.53 -23.19 -1.63
N GLY A 20 -3.56 -23.04 -0.73
CA GLY A 20 -2.43 -23.97 -0.57
C GLY A 20 -1.24 -23.73 -1.52
N ARG A 21 -1.31 -22.72 -2.39
CA ARG A 21 -0.16 -22.27 -3.20
C ARG A 21 0.58 -21.15 -2.45
N ASP A 22 1.87 -20.99 -2.75
CA ASP A 22 2.65 -19.84 -2.30
C ASP A 22 2.28 -18.61 -3.12
N PHE A 23 2.18 -17.46 -2.45
CA PHE A 23 1.87 -16.18 -3.06
C PHE A 23 3.04 -15.22 -2.97
N ILE A 24 3.09 -14.28 -3.92
CA ILE A 24 3.99 -13.14 -3.91
C ILE A 24 3.22 -11.88 -4.31
N ASP A 25 3.31 -10.84 -3.47
CA ASP A 25 2.76 -9.51 -3.75
C ASP A 25 3.76 -8.72 -4.59
N LEU A 26 3.38 -8.32 -5.80
CA LEU A 26 4.23 -7.57 -6.72
C LEU A 26 4.17 -6.05 -6.48
N ASP A 27 3.20 -5.56 -5.72
CA ASP A 27 3.07 -4.13 -5.40
C ASP A 27 4.01 -3.70 -4.27
N ILE A 28 4.46 -4.64 -3.44
CA ILE A 28 5.33 -4.34 -2.30
C ILE A 28 6.79 -4.26 -2.77
N GLY A 29 7.51 -3.26 -2.24
CA GLY A 29 8.94 -3.11 -2.51
C GLY A 29 9.74 -4.35 -2.15
N SER A 30 10.62 -4.78 -3.05
CA SER A 30 11.55 -5.89 -2.87
C SER A 30 12.97 -5.40 -3.12
N ASP A 31 13.95 -6.31 -3.02
CA ASP A 31 15.33 -6.01 -3.39
C ASP A 31 15.56 -5.85 -4.90
N ALA A 32 14.51 -6.03 -5.71
CA ALA A 32 14.58 -5.82 -7.16
C ALA A 32 14.74 -4.33 -7.49
N PRO A 33 15.83 -3.93 -8.16
CA PRO A 33 16.04 -2.53 -8.51
C PRO A 33 15.01 -2.06 -9.54
N LEU A 34 14.45 -0.87 -9.36
CA LEU A 34 13.45 -0.30 -10.29
C LEU A 34 13.98 -0.13 -11.72
N SER A 35 15.29 -0.10 -11.90
CA SER A 35 15.93 -0.07 -13.23
C SER A 35 15.58 -1.28 -14.11
N LEU A 36 15.17 -2.41 -13.54
CA LEU A 36 14.69 -3.56 -14.34
C LEU A 36 13.43 -3.21 -15.13
N ALA A 37 12.58 -2.32 -14.61
CA ALA A 37 11.37 -1.88 -15.30
C ALA A 37 11.67 -0.92 -16.48
N GLU A 38 12.81 -0.22 -16.47
CA GLU A 38 13.12 0.85 -17.45
C GLU A 38 13.18 0.36 -18.90
N ARG A 39 13.38 -0.94 -19.10
CA ARG A 39 13.32 -1.57 -20.42
C ARG A 39 11.92 -1.54 -21.03
N TYR A 40 10.89 -1.46 -20.22
CA TYR A 40 9.48 -1.61 -20.60
C TYR A 40 8.66 -0.34 -20.36
N ILE A 41 8.95 0.37 -19.29
CA ILE A 41 8.25 1.60 -18.90
C ILE A 41 9.26 2.68 -18.46
N PRO A 42 9.02 3.97 -18.78
CA PRO A 42 9.98 5.04 -18.50
C PRO A 42 10.08 5.35 -17.01
N LYS A 43 11.20 5.96 -16.60
CA LYS A 43 11.45 6.40 -15.20
C LYS A 43 10.37 7.32 -14.62
N ILE A 44 9.74 8.12 -15.47
CA ILE A 44 8.65 9.04 -15.09
C ILE A 44 7.30 8.34 -14.93
N TYR A 45 7.26 7.01 -15.01
CA TYR A 45 6.04 6.23 -14.77
C TYR A 45 5.81 6.03 -13.26
N CYS A 46 4.56 5.74 -12.88
CA CYS A 46 4.19 5.50 -11.48
C CYS A 46 5.15 4.49 -10.81
N ALA A 47 5.75 4.88 -9.68
CA ALA A 47 6.75 4.06 -9.00
C ALA A 47 6.18 2.71 -8.52
N ILE A 48 4.89 2.65 -8.13
CA ILE A 48 4.21 1.38 -7.79
C ILE A 48 4.24 0.44 -9.00
N LEU A 49 3.88 0.95 -10.19
CA LEU A 49 3.83 0.13 -11.40
C LEU A 49 5.23 -0.26 -11.90
N ARG A 50 6.22 0.60 -11.67
CA ARG A 50 7.64 0.25 -11.90
C ARG A 50 8.07 -0.87 -10.94
N THR A 51 7.65 -0.83 -9.69
CA THR A 51 7.88 -1.90 -8.72
C THR A 51 7.26 -3.21 -9.20
N VAL A 52 6.01 -3.19 -9.65
CA VAL A 52 5.32 -4.37 -10.19
C VAL A 52 6.13 -5.00 -11.33
N VAL A 53 6.57 -4.19 -12.31
CA VAL A 53 7.34 -4.70 -13.45
C VAL A 53 8.71 -5.23 -12.99
N SER A 54 9.42 -4.51 -12.11
CA SER A 54 10.72 -4.94 -11.58
C SER A 54 10.62 -6.23 -10.80
N ASN A 55 9.65 -6.36 -9.90
CA ASN A 55 9.41 -7.58 -9.13
C ASN A 55 9.04 -8.75 -10.05
N THR A 56 8.21 -8.49 -11.07
CA THR A 56 7.87 -9.52 -12.06
C THR A 56 9.11 -10.02 -12.80
N MET A 57 9.97 -9.11 -13.22
CA MET A 57 11.24 -9.47 -13.90
C MET A 57 12.15 -10.28 -12.99
N HIS A 58 12.29 -9.85 -11.74
CA HIS A 58 13.13 -10.52 -10.74
C HIS A 58 12.64 -11.95 -10.42
N HIS A 59 11.33 -12.12 -10.34
CA HIS A 59 10.70 -13.40 -9.97
C HIS A 59 10.18 -14.22 -11.15
N ARG A 60 10.45 -13.81 -12.39
CA ARG A 60 9.83 -14.35 -13.60
C ARG A 60 9.82 -15.88 -13.66
N ASP A 61 10.95 -16.53 -13.37
CA ASP A 61 11.09 -17.97 -13.47
C ASP A 61 10.35 -18.74 -12.38
N THR A 62 9.97 -18.06 -11.30
CA THR A 62 9.25 -18.63 -10.16
C THR A 62 7.75 -18.34 -10.19
N ILE A 63 7.29 -17.47 -11.08
CA ILE A 63 5.86 -17.14 -11.24
C ILE A 63 5.18 -18.18 -12.13
N ASP A 64 4.02 -18.67 -11.68
CA ASP A 64 3.13 -19.54 -12.43
C ASP A 64 2.13 -18.71 -13.25
N CYS A 65 1.39 -17.86 -12.54
CA CYS A 65 0.50 -16.87 -13.12
C CYS A 65 0.42 -15.62 -12.21
N ILE A 66 -0.11 -14.55 -12.77
CA ILE A 66 -0.36 -13.29 -12.09
C ILE A 66 -1.86 -13.09 -11.98
N ILE A 67 -2.38 -12.86 -10.78
CA ILE A 67 -3.76 -12.45 -10.56
C ILE A 67 -3.75 -10.95 -10.31
N ALA A 68 -4.27 -10.19 -11.27
CA ALA A 68 -4.22 -8.74 -11.26
C ALA A 68 -5.62 -8.13 -11.16
N GLU A 69 -5.80 -7.24 -10.20
CA GLU A 69 -7.00 -6.42 -10.15
C GLU A 69 -6.95 -5.33 -11.22
N VAL A 70 -7.95 -5.35 -12.12
CA VAL A 70 -8.08 -4.41 -13.25
C VAL A 70 -9.51 -3.84 -13.37
N GLY A 71 -10.24 -3.78 -12.25
CA GLY A 71 -11.59 -3.26 -12.18
C GLY A 71 -11.72 -1.80 -12.62
N GLU A 72 -12.94 -1.27 -12.62
CA GLU A 72 -13.26 0.07 -13.10
C GLU A 72 -12.49 1.19 -12.37
N ALA A 73 -12.17 0.97 -11.10
CA ALA A 73 -11.46 1.96 -10.29
C ALA A 73 -9.93 1.90 -10.43
N LYS A 74 -9.37 0.98 -11.23
CA LYS A 74 -7.93 0.95 -11.52
C LYS A 74 -7.58 1.96 -12.60
N CYS A 75 -6.40 2.56 -12.42
CA CYS A 75 -5.86 3.48 -13.42
C CYS A 75 -5.48 2.75 -14.72
N ASP A 76 -5.51 3.46 -15.84
CA ASP A 76 -5.12 2.92 -17.14
C ASP A 76 -3.67 2.44 -17.17
N GLY A 77 -2.79 3.06 -16.38
CA GLY A 77 -1.42 2.61 -16.21
C GLY A 77 -1.31 1.18 -15.70
N ALA A 78 -2.13 0.79 -14.72
CA ALA A 78 -2.16 -0.58 -14.21
C ALA A 78 -2.66 -1.57 -15.26
N ARG A 79 -3.69 -1.20 -16.05
CA ARG A 79 -4.20 -2.00 -17.17
C ARG A 79 -3.15 -2.20 -18.25
N LEU A 80 -2.41 -1.13 -18.58
CA LEU A 80 -1.30 -1.18 -19.52
C LEU A 80 -0.21 -2.14 -19.04
N VAL A 81 0.20 -2.04 -17.77
CA VAL A 81 1.22 -2.94 -17.20
C VAL A 81 0.77 -4.40 -17.30
N CYS A 82 -0.46 -4.74 -16.95
CA CYS A 82 -0.96 -6.11 -17.12
C CYS A 82 -0.84 -6.60 -18.57
N THR A 83 -1.18 -5.77 -19.54
CA THR A 83 -1.06 -6.08 -20.96
C THR A 83 0.39 -6.26 -21.39
N LEU A 84 1.29 -5.45 -20.86
CA LEU A 84 2.73 -5.54 -21.11
C LEU A 84 3.30 -6.87 -20.55
N LEU A 85 2.93 -7.24 -19.33
CA LEU A 85 3.37 -8.50 -18.72
C LEU A 85 2.93 -9.72 -19.53
N GLU A 86 1.74 -9.67 -20.14
CA GLU A 86 1.27 -10.72 -21.04
C GLU A 86 2.03 -10.75 -22.37
N ARG A 87 2.10 -9.61 -23.05
CA ARG A 87 2.58 -9.54 -24.44
C ARG A 87 4.09 -9.60 -24.54
N GLU A 88 4.78 -8.85 -23.68
CA GLU A 88 6.24 -8.71 -23.76
C GLU A 88 6.98 -9.75 -22.92
N LEU A 89 6.39 -10.19 -21.80
CA LEU A 89 7.02 -11.17 -20.92
C LEU A 89 6.46 -12.59 -21.07
N GLY A 90 5.36 -12.77 -21.83
CA GLY A 90 4.74 -14.06 -22.07
C GLY A 90 4.15 -14.70 -20.82
N LEU A 91 3.75 -13.89 -19.82
CA LEU A 91 3.21 -14.38 -18.56
C LEU A 91 1.68 -14.54 -18.65
N THR A 92 1.14 -15.51 -17.95
CA THR A 92 -0.31 -15.65 -17.80
C THR A 92 -0.81 -14.61 -16.79
N VAL A 93 -1.66 -13.68 -17.23
CA VAL A 93 -2.30 -12.68 -16.36
C VAL A 93 -3.80 -12.94 -16.29
N ILE A 94 -4.28 -13.30 -15.11
CA ILE A 94 -5.69 -13.50 -14.82
C ILE A 94 -6.25 -12.19 -14.30
N ARG A 95 -7.12 -11.55 -15.06
CA ARG A 95 -7.74 -10.30 -14.68
C ARG A 95 -8.87 -10.53 -13.70
N SER A 96 -8.75 -9.95 -12.53
CA SER A 96 -9.76 -9.97 -11.49
C SER A 96 -10.59 -8.69 -11.53
N LYS A 97 -11.86 -8.81 -11.17
CA LYS A 97 -12.64 -7.65 -10.80
C LYS A 97 -12.14 -7.11 -9.45
N GLN A 98 -12.59 -5.92 -9.14
CA GLN A 98 -12.43 -5.34 -7.83
C GLN A 98 -13.13 -6.20 -6.78
N GLN A 99 -12.53 -6.26 -5.60
CA GLN A 99 -13.12 -6.89 -4.43
C GLN A 99 -14.50 -6.35 -4.09
N ASP A 100 -15.28 -7.19 -3.40
CA ASP A 100 -16.58 -6.82 -2.83
C ASP A 100 -16.52 -5.49 -2.09
N LYS A 101 -17.33 -4.56 -2.58
CA LYS A 101 -17.63 -3.33 -1.86
C LYS A 101 -18.54 -3.71 -0.71
N ALA A 102 -18.05 -3.63 0.51
CA ALA A 102 -18.94 -3.63 1.66
C ALA A 102 -19.93 -2.45 1.49
N SER A 103 -21.20 -2.68 1.72
CA SER A 103 -22.21 -1.61 1.69
C SER A 103 -21.93 -0.55 2.76
N THR A 104 -21.28 -0.95 3.84
CA THR A 104 -20.77 -0.11 4.94
C THR A 104 -19.34 -0.47 5.26
N PRO A 105 -18.47 0.52 5.58
CA PRO A 105 -17.12 0.24 6.02
C PRO A 105 -17.11 -0.64 7.27
N ASN A 106 -16.31 -1.69 7.26
CA ASN A 106 -16.04 -2.47 8.46
C ASN A 106 -15.11 -1.70 9.40
N PRO A 107 -15.15 -1.96 10.71
CA PRO A 107 -14.13 -1.45 11.63
C PRO A 107 -12.72 -1.77 11.13
N ALA A 108 -11.79 -0.83 11.30
CA ALA A 108 -10.40 -0.93 10.87
C ALA A 108 -9.46 -0.97 12.10
N PRO A 109 -9.43 -2.06 12.89
CA PRO A 109 -8.74 -2.12 14.17
C PRO A 109 -7.22 -2.09 14.04
N LEU A 110 -6.64 -2.60 12.94
CA LEU A 110 -5.19 -2.52 12.71
C LEU A 110 -4.76 -1.08 12.43
N SER A 111 -5.55 -0.35 11.67
CA SER A 111 -5.32 1.09 11.40
C SER A 111 -5.32 1.92 12.68
N ASP A 112 -6.10 1.50 13.67
CA ASP A 112 -6.27 2.19 14.95
C ASP A 112 -5.48 1.51 16.09
N SER A 113 -4.57 0.57 15.81
CA SER A 113 -3.78 -0.13 16.83
C SER A 113 -2.56 0.67 17.31
N ASP A 114 -1.93 0.19 18.40
CA ASP A 114 -0.67 0.69 18.94
C ASP A 114 0.58 0.01 18.33
N LEU A 115 0.40 -0.77 17.26
CA LEU A 115 1.51 -1.41 16.55
C LEU A 115 2.42 -0.37 15.87
N PRO A 116 3.70 -0.69 15.63
CA PRO A 116 4.53 0.11 14.72
C PRO A 116 3.88 0.27 13.36
N LEU A 117 3.99 1.44 12.73
CA LEU A 117 3.32 1.74 11.46
C LEU A 117 3.67 0.73 10.35
N ALA A 118 4.93 0.29 10.28
CA ALA A 118 5.35 -0.72 9.31
C ALA A 118 4.62 -2.07 9.52
N ASP A 119 4.44 -2.48 10.78
CA ASP A 119 3.72 -3.70 11.11
C ASP A 119 2.22 -3.58 10.79
N LYS A 120 1.60 -2.41 11.07
CA LYS A 120 0.21 -2.14 10.68
C LYS A 120 0.00 -2.32 9.19
N LEU A 121 0.82 -1.67 8.36
CA LEU A 121 0.68 -1.74 6.91
C LEU A 121 0.92 -3.17 6.39
N ALA A 122 1.98 -3.83 6.85
CA ALA A 122 2.27 -5.22 6.47
C ALA A 122 1.09 -6.14 6.83
N MET A 123 0.60 -6.07 8.07
CA MET A 123 -0.50 -6.93 8.54
C MET A 123 -1.82 -6.64 7.81
N ILE A 124 -2.12 -5.38 7.46
CA ILE A 124 -3.30 -5.04 6.66
C ILE A 124 -3.21 -5.70 5.28
N MET A 125 -2.06 -5.60 4.62
CA MET A 125 -1.86 -6.20 3.30
C MET A 125 -1.87 -7.73 3.36
N ASP A 126 -1.16 -8.34 4.31
CA ASP A 126 -1.13 -9.79 4.52
C ASP A 126 -2.51 -10.35 4.88
N SER A 127 -3.27 -9.66 5.75
CA SER A 127 -4.62 -10.08 6.13
C SER A 127 -5.58 -10.10 4.94
N TYR A 128 -5.31 -9.26 3.97
CA TYR A 128 -6.06 -9.17 2.74
C TYR A 128 -5.88 -10.44 1.89
N ILE A 129 -4.62 -10.84 1.66
CA ILE A 129 -4.29 -12.08 0.96
C ILE A 129 -4.81 -13.30 1.73
N ALA A 130 -4.61 -13.35 3.04
CA ALA A 130 -5.02 -14.46 3.89
C ALA A 130 -6.54 -14.65 3.94
N LYS A 131 -7.33 -13.58 4.00
CA LYS A 131 -8.80 -13.66 3.97
C LYS A 131 -9.31 -14.26 2.68
N GLY A 132 -8.68 -13.94 1.55
CA GLY A 132 -9.04 -14.49 0.24
C GLY A 132 -8.73 -15.98 0.13
N LEU A 133 -7.75 -16.48 0.86
CA LEU A 133 -7.27 -17.84 0.75
C LEU A 133 -7.87 -18.80 1.79
N ALA A 134 -8.71 -18.32 2.70
CA ALA A 134 -9.18 -19.11 3.84
C ALA A 134 -8.01 -19.80 4.58
N VAL A 135 -6.83 -19.16 4.64
CA VAL A 135 -5.65 -19.70 5.30
C VAL A 135 -5.93 -19.74 6.80
N LYS A 136 -6.28 -20.92 7.30
CA LYS A 136 -6.38 -21.19 8.73
C LYS A 136 -5.02 -20.87 9.35
N GLY A 137 -4.96 -19.84 10.19
CA GLY A 137 -3.80 -19.58 11.04
C GLY A 137 -3.06 -18.28 10.81
N HIS A 138 -3.40 -17.45 9.83
CA HIS A 138 -2.88 -16.10 9.77
C HIS A 138 -3.71 -15.19 10.69
N GLN A 139 -3.62 -15.43 11.98
CA GLN A 139 -3.96 -14.41 12.97
C GLN A 139 -2.72 -13.52 13.11
N PRO A 140 -2.89 -12.21 13.31
CA PRO A 140 -1.77 -11.36 13.66
C PRO A 140 -1.02 -11.98 14.85
N ALA A 141 0.23 -12.35 14.63
CA ALA A 141 1.06 -13.02 15.65
C ALA A 141 1.39 -12.12 16.86
N ARG A 142 0.85 -10.91 16.92
CA ARG A 142 1.09 -9.92 17.96
C ARG A 142 -0.21 -9.43 18.54
N GLU A 143 -0.29 -9.47 19.86
CA GLU A 143 -1.32 -8.75 20.62
C GLU A 143 -1.13 -7.24 20.39
N TYR A 144 -2.21 -6.52 20.20
CA TYR A 144 -2.23 -5.07 20.06
C TYR A 144 -3.43 -4.48 20.79
N THR A 145 -3.30 -3.20 21.15
CA THR A 145 -4.38 -2.41 21.72
C THR A 145 -4.95 -1.47 20.67
N VAL A 146 -6.27 -1.37 20.59
CA VAL A 146 -6.93 -0.36 19.75
C VAL A 146 -6.94 0.96 20.52
N LEU A 147 -6.38 1.99 19.92
CA LEU A 147 -6.28 3.33 20.51
C LEU A 147 -7.56 4.13 20.27
N SER A 148 -7.90 5.02 21.19
CA SER A 148 -8.94 6.03 20.97
C SER A 148 -8.40 7.21 20.13
N ASP A 149 -9.31 8.02 19.59
CA ASP A 149 -8.92 9.13 18.70
C ASP A 149 -7.98 10.15 19.38
N GLU A 150 -8.11 10.37 20.69
CA GLU A 150 -7.28 11.30 21.47
C GLU A 150 -5.87 10.77 21.72
N GLN A 151 -5.63 9.48 21.57
CA GLN A 151 -4.32 8.86 21.79
C GLN A 151 -3.42 8.95 20.55
N PHE A 152 -3.98 9.24 19.38
CA PHE A 152 -3.16 9.40 18.18
C PHE A 152 -2.42 10.74 18.19
N ARG A 153 -1.16 10.70 17.79
CA ARG A 153 -0.27 11.86 17.70
C ARG A 153 -0.08 12.32 16.26
N VAL A 154 -0.20 11.42 15.30
CA VAL A 154 0.00 11.70 13.89
C VAL A 154 -0.83 10.75 13.02
N GLY A 155 -1.28 11.23 11.86
CA GLY A 155 -1.89 10.43 10.81
C GLY A 155 -0.88 10.08 9.71
N PHE A 156 -0.99 8.88 9.17
CA PHE A 156 -0.34 8.46 7.93
C PHE A 156 -1.41 8.16 6.89
N TRP A 157 -1.51 8.99 5.88
CA TRP A 157 -2.41 8.83 4.75
C TRP A 157 -1.63 8.35 3.54
N GLY A 158 -1.98 7.19 2.98
CA GLY A 158 -1.30 6.74 1.77
C GLY A 158 -1.44 5.26 1.47
N VAL A 159 -0.55 4.82 0.60
CA VAL A 159 -0.33 3.42 0.19
C VAL A 159 0.96 2.90 0.84
N PRO A 160 1.18 1.58 0.93
CA PRO A 160 2.46 1.05 1.37
C PRO A 160 3.61 1.61 0.52
N PRO A 161 4.68 2.14 1.13
CA PRO A 161 5.83 2.62 0.39
C PRO A 161 6.72 1.48 -0.11
N ASN A 162 7.49 1.72 -1.18
CA ASN A 162 8.52 0.77 -1.64
C ASN A 162 9.62 0.56 -0.60
N ASP A 163 10.00 1.61 0.10
CA ASP A 163 11.00 1.56 1.17
C ASP A 163 10.31 1.75 2.53
N PHE A 164 10.15 0.66 3.26
CA PHE A 164 9.54 0.65 4.60
C PHE A 164 10.38 1.38 5.66
N SER A 165 11.61 1.79 5.35
CA SER A 165 12.40 2.61 6.27
C SER A 165 11.75 3.95 6.60
N LEU A 166 10.93 4.49 5.68
CA LEU A 166 10.09 5.66 5.91
C LEU A 166 9.13 5.45 7.09
N LEU A 167 8.50 4.28 7.18
CA LEU A 167 7.49 3.98 8.20
C LEU A 167 8.08 3.86 9.61
N LYS A 168 9.38 3.55 9.70
CA LYS A 168 10.10 3.45 10.98
C LYS A 168 10.32 4.80 11.68
N LEU A 169 10.10 5.91 10.97
CA LEU A 169 10.20 7.25 11.53
C LEU A 169 8.95 7.64 12.34
N PHE A 170 7.87 6.93 12.17
CA PHE A 170 6.59 7.22 12.83
C PHE A 170 6.50 6.57 14.21
N PRO A 171 5.83 7.24 15.19
CA PRO A 171 5.53 6.64 16.48
C PRO A 171 4.46 5.56 16.38
N ARG A 172 4.31 4.77 17.43
CA ARG A 172 3.25 3.74 17.52
C ARG A 172 1.85 4.35 17.47
N GLU A 173 1.70 5.55 18.05
CA GLU A 173 0.46 6.32 18.09
C GLU A 173 0.16 7.00 16.74
N THR A 174 0.45 6.28 15.65
CA THR A 174 0.13 6.72 14.28
C THR A 174 -1.17 6.09 13.83
N LYS A 175 -2.14 6.92 13.45
CA LYS A 175 -3.39 6.48 12.83
C LYS A 175 -3.18 6.25 11.33
N VAL A 176 -3.51 5.06 10.84
CA VAL A 176 -3.49 4.79 9.39
C VAL A 176 -4.76 5.36 8.77
N LEU A 177 -4.59 6.12 7.69
CA LEU A 177 -5.64 6.80 6.94
C LEU A 177 -5.53 6.47 5.44
N GLY A 178 -6.46 6.99 4.65
CA GLY A 178 -6.42 6.90 3.20
C GLY A 178 -6.65 5.48 2.65
N TRP A 179 -5.96 5.16 1.57
CA TRP A 179 -6.19 3.91 0.84
C TRP A 179 -5.94 2.66 1.69
N THR A 180 -4.86 2.61 2.47
CA THR A 180 -4.56 1.43 3.29
C THR A 180 -5.66 1.16 4.32
N ARG A 181 -6.19 2.20 4.97
CA ARG A 181 -7.34 2.07 5.86
C ARG A 181 -8.60 1.61 5.12
N SER A 182 -8.83 2.12 3.91
CA SER A 182 -10.01 1.71 3.12
C SER A 182 -9.92 0.26 2.65
N VAL A 183 -8.72 -0.26 2.42
CA VAL A 183 -8.48 -1.70 2.16
C VAL A 183 -8.89 -2.53 3.39
N GLU A 184 -8.41 -2.19 4.58
CA GLU A 184 -8.78 -2.89 5.81
C GLU A 184 -10.29 -2.85 6.07
N ALA A 185 -10.89 -1.68 5.86
CA ALA A 185 -12.33 -1.46 6.03
C ALA A 185 -13.20 -2.09 4.93
N ARG A 186 -12.59 -2.75 3.91
CA ARG A 186 -13.25 -3.38 2.77
C ARG A 186 -14.02 -2.42 1.87
N VAL A 187 -13.56 -1.18 1.81
CA VAL A 187 -14.09 -0.14 0.92
C VAL A 187 -12.96 0.54 0.12
N PRO A 188 -12.06 -0.22 -0.56
CA PRO A 188 -10.81 0.29 -1.12
C PRO A 188 -10.97 1.34 -2.22
N TRP A 189 -12.20 1.61 -2.64
CA TRP A 189 -12.54 2.54 -3.73
C TRP A 189 -13.45 3.68 -3.27
N SER A 190 -13.68 3.79 -1.98
CA SER A 190 -14.46 4.89 -1.44
C SER A 190 -13.59 6.12 -1.30
N LEU A 191 -13.65 7.01 -2.30
CA LEU A 191 -12.97 8.30 -2.24
C LEU A 191 -13.41 9.10 -1.01
N ASP A 192 -14.70 9.08 -0.70
CA ASP A 192 -15.24 9.75 0.49
C ASP A 192 -14.61 9.19 1.78
N TYR A 193 -14.36 7.89 1.84
CA TYR A 193 -13.72 7.27 2.99
C TYR A 193 -12.23 7.63 3.07
N GLU A 194 -11.53 7.65 1.95
CA GLU A 194 -10.13 8.07 1.87
C GLU A 194 -9.94 9.54 2.25
N MET A 195 -10.94 10.39 1.99
CA MET A 195 -10.90 11.82 2.31
C MET A 195 -11.26 12.15 3.77
N ARG A 196 -11.62 11.17 4.59
CA ARG A 196 -11.92 11.38 6.01
C ARG A 196 -10.63 11.56 6.80
N ILE A 197 -10.27 12.81 7.02
CA ILE A 197 -9.08 13.21 7.78
C ILE A 197 -9.55 13.93 9.05
N PRO A 198 -9.10 13.52 10.25
CA PRO A 198 -9.39 14.28 11.47
C PRO A 198 -8.70 15.65 11.40
N ASP A 199 -9.45 16.75 11.59
CA ASP A 199 -8.93 18.12 11.44
C ASP A 199 -7.84 18.47 12.46
N THR A 200 -7.85 17.83 13.63
CA THR A 200 -6.91 18.08 14.71
C THR A 200 -5.66 17.20 14.69
N LEU A 201 -5.61 16.22 13.79
CA LEU A 201 -4.51 15.27 13.74
C LEU A 201 -3.47 15.68 12.70
N PRO A 202 -2.26 16.09 13.09
CA PRO A 202 -1.18 16.34 12.13
C PRO A 202 -0.98 15.12 11.23
N THR A 203 -1.10 15.29 9.92
CA THR A 203 -1.12 14.14 9.01
C THR A 203 -0.05 14.25 7.93
N VAL A 204 0.69 13.16 7.71
CA VAL A 204 1.59 12.98 6.58
C VAL A 204 0.83 12.32 5.44
N PHE A 205 0.78 12.99 4.30
CA PHE A 205 0.14 12.53 3.07
C PHE A 205 1.21 11.97 2.12
N PHE A 206 1.29 10.66 2.09
CA PHE A 206 2.31 9.94 1.34
C PHE A 206 1.78 9.38 0.01
N THR A 207 2.57 9.53 -1.05
CA THR A 207 2.37 8.80 -2.31
C THR A 207 3.69 8.30 -2.87
N GLN A 208 3.63 7.24 -3.66
CA GLN A 208 4.74 6.89 -4.55
C GLN A 208 4.80 7.90 -5.69
N SER A 209 6.02 8.26 -6.14
CA SER A 209 6.23 9.23 -7.21
C SER A 209 5.47 8.84 -8.48
N PHE A 210 4.94 9.85 -9.15
CA PHE A 210 4.11 9.72 -10.37
C PHE A 210 2.81 8.92 -10.19
N CYS A 211 2.36 8.69 -8.96
CA CYS A 211 1.06 8.10 -8.69
C CYS A 211 -0.06 9.11 -8.98
N GLN A 212 -1.17 8.66 -9.56
CA GLN A 212 -2.35 9.50 -9.78
C GLN A 212 -2.94 10.07 -8.49
N LYS A 213 -2.79 9.36 -7.37
CA LYS A 213 -3.23 9.85 -6.05
C LYS A 213 -2.41 11.03 -5.52
N SER A 214 -1.28 11.40 -6.16
CA SER A 214 -0.47 12.53 -5.72
C SER A 214 -1.21 13.86 -5.78
N SER A 215 -2.12 14.06 -6.73
CA SER A 215 -2.98 15.25 -6.78
C SER A 215 -3.92 15.33 -5.59
N LEU A 216 -4.57 14.21 -5.23
CA LEU A 216 -5.44 14.13 -4.06
C LEU A 216 -4.64 14.34 -2.77
N ALA A 217 -3.49 13.68 -2.62
CA ALA A 217 -2.63 13.82 -1.45
C ALA A 217 -2.18 15.27 -1.23
N ARG A 218 -1.78 15.97 -2.30
CA ARG A 218 -1.41 17.40 -2.24
C ARG A 218 -2.58 18.29 -1.84
N TYR A 219 -3.75 18.05 -2.42
CA TYR A 219 -4.97 18.77 -2.06
C TYR A 219 -5.30 18.60 -0.57
N LEU A 220 -5.29 17.36 -0.08
CA LEU A 220 -5.58 17.06 1.33
C LEU A 220 -4.50 17.64 2.26
N ALA A 221 -3.22 17.54 1.89
CA ALA A 221 -2.13 18.14 2.67
C ALA A 221 -2.31 19.65 2.82
N THR A 222 -2.68 20.35 1.74
CA THR A 222 -2.96 21.79 1.79
C THR A 222 -4.19 22.09 2.64
N LYS A 223 -5.28 21.33 2.45
CA LYS A 223 -6.55 21.53 3.16
C LYS A 223 -6.42 21.33 4.67
N HIS A 224 -5.67 20.33 5.10
CA HIS A 224 -5.51 19.95 6.52
C HIS A 224 -4.18 20.42 7.13
N ASN A 225 -3.47 21.33 6.46
CA ASN A 225 -2.16 21.84 6.89
C ASN A 225 -1.17 20.72 7.28
N GLY A 226 -1.17 19.65 6.49
CA GLY A 226 -0.32 18.48 6.69
C GLY A 226 0.93 18.49 5.81
N LEU A 227 1.78 17.49 5.98
CA LEU A 227 2.98 17.32 5.16
C LEU A 227 2.71 16.41 3.96
N TYR A 228 2.91 16.92 2.75
CA TYR A 228 2.97 16.05 1.56
C TYR A 228 4.38 15.48 1.37
N VAL A 229 4.46 14.17 1.19
CA VAL A 229 5.68 13.42 0.91
C VAL A 229 5.46 12.52 -0.30
N ASP A 230 6.38 12.58 -1.26
CA ASP A 230 6.46 11.57 -2.30
C ASP A 230 7.84 10.91 -2.34
N MET A 231 7.88 9.66 -2.75
CA MET A 231 9.09 8.87 -2.78
C MET A 231 9.11 8.01 -4.05
N ASP A 232 10.26 7.93 -4.69
CA ASP A 232 10.45 7.04 -5.84
C ASP A 232 10.87 5.64 -5.37
N GLU A 233 12.15 5.38 -5.25
CA GLU A 233 12.66 4.05 -4.90
C GLU A 233 13.03 3.96 -3.42
N LYS A 234 13.78 4.94 -2.92
CA LYS A 234 14.34 4.95 -1.57
C LYS A 234 14.10 6.27 -0.86
N LEU A 235 14.08 6.20 0.46
CA LEU A 235 13.98 7.37 1.31
C LEU A 235 15.22 8.24 1.18
N SER A 236 15.08 9.44 0.58
CA SER A 236 16.18 10.40 0.47
C SER A 236 16.47 11.08 1.82
N ALA A 237 17.70 11.54 2.02
CA ALA A 237 18.07 12.32 3.22
C ALA A 237 17.21 13.57 3.38
N SER A 238 16.88 14.26 2.28
CA SER A 238 16.01 15.45 2.31
C SER A 238 14.59 15.12 2.71
N THR A 239 14.01 14.02 2.19
CA THR A 239 12.66 13.58 2.57
C THR A 239 12.62 13.15 4.03
N ARG A 240 13.64 12.42 4.49
CA ARG A 240 13.80 12.06 5.91
C ARG A 240 13.81 13.30 6.80
N ALA A 241 14.67 14.28 6.52
CA ALA A 241 14.79 15.48 7.34
C ALA A 241 13.47 16.29 7.39
N LYS A 242 12.76 16.41 6.27
CA LYS A 242 11.44 17.07 6.23
C LYS A 242 10.41 16.35 7.10
N LEU A 243 10.40 15.02 7.02
CA LEU A 243 9.46 14.21 7.81
C LEU A 243 9.78 14.29 9.30
N GLU A 244 11.05 14.16 9.70
CA GLU A 244 11.50 14.28 11.08
C GLU A 244 11.14 15.67 11.66
N ALA A 245 11.42 16.75 10.93
CA ALA A 245 11.05 18.10 11.33
C ALA A 245 9.53 18.27 11.50
N PHE A 246 8.73 17.75 10.58
CA PHE A 246 7.27 17.80 10.70
C PHE A 246 6.77 17.03 11.93
N LEU A 247 7.28 15.84 12.17
CA LEU A 247 6.90 15.01 13.31
C LEU A 247 7.29 15.69 14.63
N GLU A 248 8.47 16.31 14.71
CA GLU A 248 8.92 17.05 15.89
C GLU A 248 8.05 18.29 16.16
N LEU A 249 7.83 19.13 15.16
CA LEU A 249 7.16 20.41 15.31
C LEU A 249 5.64 20.28 15.48
N SER A 250 5.01 19.36 14.75
CA SER A 250 3.55 19.26 14.70
C SER A 250 2.99 18.22 15.67
N ALA A 251 3.70 17.15 15.94
CA ALA A 251 3.25 16.06 16.81
C ALA A 251 4.07 15.95 18.12
N GLY A 252 5.08 16.80 18.31
CA GLY A 252 5.96 16.77 19.49
C GLY A 252 6.76 15.48 19.63
N ILE A 253 7.06 14.83 18.51
CA ILE A 253 7.75 13.54 18.46
C ILE A 253 9.25 13.81 18.29
N LYS A 254 10.06 13.36 19.25
CA LYS A 254 11.50 13.43 19.09
C LYS A 254 12.01 12.25 18.27
N PRO A 255 12.78 12.47 17.19
CA PRO A 255 13.19 11.42 16.25
C PRO A 255 14.07 10.30 16.85
N TRP A 256 14.53 10.46 18.09
CA TRP A 256 15.56 9.61 18.71
C TRP A 256 15.20 9.16 20.15
N SER A 257 13.96 9.05 20.49
CA SER A 257 13.54 8.52 21.80
C SER A 257 13.20 7.05 21.76
#